data_0271be7f648f0ad4c89826b04674b69a
#
_entry.id   0271be7f648f0ad4c89826b04674b69a
#
_cell.length_a   1.000
_cell.length_b   1.000
_cell.length_c   1.000
_cell.angle_alpha   90.00
_cell.angle_beta   90.00
_cell.angle_gamma   90.00
#
_symmetry.space_group_name_H-M   'P 1'
#
loop_
_entity.id
_entity.type
_entity.pdbx_description
1 polymer ?
#
loop_
_entity_poly.entity_id
_entity_poly.type
_entity_poly.pdbx_seq_one_letter_code
_entity_poly.pdbx_strand_id
1 'polypeptide(L)'
;MPKDVFTRRAALMGFGAFACMGLSACNTTPTAGVQPAAAPSGLGVGPIEVDTTPLVAYVGNPTAGWAQAALPAALTRVLGSSAGGPPLHVRIDTLYLGGGPADPDTIRGVATFGGRTIRVRAVSTYFGNPTDQALPEQALQGRVQALAVAFAYRLRRKLRA
;
A
#
# COMPACT_ATOMS: atom_id res chain seq x y z
N MET A 1 -18.69 -42.61 -34.49
CA MET A 1 -19.99 -43.09 -33.99
C MET A 1 -20.36 -42.34 -32.75
N PRO A 2 -21.60 -42.01 -32.67
CA PRO A 2 -22.03 -40.70 -32.25
C PRO A 2 -22.84 -40.72 -30.93
N LYS A 3 -23.43 -39.52 -30.67
CA LYS A 3 -24.70 -39.29 -29.91
C LYS A 3 -24.50 -38.89 -28.45
N ASP A 4 -25.21 -38.00 -27.86
CA ASP A 4 -26.32 -37.09 -28.21
C ASP A 4 -26.37 -36.05 -27.10
N VAL A 5 -26.53 -34.82 -27.42
CA VAL A 5 -27.67 -33.94 -27.28
C VAL A 5 -28.51 -34.18 -26.00
N PHE A 6 -28.54 -33.21 -25.11
CA PHE A 6 -29.78 -32.85 -24.43
C PHE A 6 -29.83 -31.37 -24.06
N THR A 7 -30.56 -30.70 -24.87
CA THR A 7 -31.17 -29.39 -24.67
C THR A 7 -32.31 -29.54 -23.66
N ARG A 8 -32.39 -28.72 -22.58
CA ARG A 8 -33.70 -28.37 -22.04
C ARG A 8 -33.69 -26.97 -21.44
N ARG A 9 -34.41 -26.14 -22.13
CA ARG A 9 -35.03 -24.90 -21.67
C ARG A 9 -35.95 -25.19 -20.49
N ALA A 10 -35.98 -24.32 -19.51
CA ALA A 10 -37.19 -23.98 -18.79
C ALA A 10 -37.06 -22.57 -18.25
N ALA A 11 -37.86 -21.71 -18.85
CA ALA A 11 -38.20 -20.41 -18.32
C ALA A 11 -39.15 -20.61 -17.14
N LEU A 12 -39.04 -19.81 -16.12
CA LEU A 12 -40.13 -19.52 -15.19
C LEU A 12 -40.00 -18.10 -14.67
N MET A 13 -40.91 -17.30 -15.16
CA MET A 13 -41.29 -16.00 -14.63
C MET A 13 -41.85 -16.19 -13.21
N GLY A 14 -41.45 -15.33 -12.32
CA GLY A 14 -42.04 -15.22 -10.98
C GLY A 14 -42.06 -13.76 -10.55
N PHE A 15 -43.14 -13.09 -10.88
CA PHE A 15 -43.55 -11.81 -10.31
C PHE A 15 -43.81 -12.01 -8.83
N GLY A 16 -43.18 -11.22 -8.02
CA GLY A 16 -43.42 -11.13 -6.58
C GLY A 16 -43.25 -9.71 -6.10
N ALA A 17 -44.25 -8.90 -6.27
CA ALA A 17 -44.41 -7.63 -5.61
C ALA A 17 -44.59 -7.87 -4.10
N PHE A 18 -43.67 -7.46 -3.28
CA PHE A 18 -43.89 -7.30 -1.84
C PHE A 18 -43.68 -5.84 -1.47
N ALA A 19 -44.79 -5.16 -1.34
CA ALA A 19 -44.92 -3.94 -0.60
C ALA A 19 -44.81 -4.28 0.87
N CYS A 20 -43.80 -3.82 1.54
CA CYS A 20 -43.80 -3.69 3.01
C CYS A 20 -43.55 -2.24 3.37
N MET A 21 -44.66 -1.63 3.73
CA MET A 21 -44.72 -0.38 4.48
C MET A 21 -44.03 -0.54 5.84
N GLY A 22 -43.39 0.50 6.24
CA GLY A 22 -43.44 0.93 7.64
C GLY A 22 -42.23 0.60 8.48
N LEU A 23 -41.81 1.67 9.02
CA LEU A 23 -41.44 1.85 10.40
C LEU A 23 -39.99 2.25 10.67
N SER A 24 -40.02 3.43 11.21
CA SER A 24 -39.13 3.93 12.26
C SER A 24 -37.87 4.56 11.80
N ALA A 25 -38.03 5.85 11.61
CA ALA A 25 -37.02 6.84 11.85
C ALA A 25 -36.31 6.56 13.18
N CYS A 26 -35.21 5.83 13.15
CA CYS A 26 -34.18 6.04 14.12
C CYS A 26 -33.50 7.36 13.75
N ASN A 27 -33.90 8.39 14.43
CA ASN A 27 -33.21 9.67 14.51
C ASN A 27 -31.86 9.40 15.19
N THR A 28 -30.93 8.82 14.49
CA THR A 28 -29.53 8.90 14.84
C THR A 28 -29.13 10.35 14.54
N THR A 29 -29.15 11.16 15.58
CA THR A 29 -28.45 12.43 15.61
C THR A 29 -27.12 12.20 14.95
N PRO A 30 -26.75 12.92 13.86
CA PRO A 30 -25.40 12.82 13.33
C PRO A 30 -24.49 13.31 14.45
N THR A 31 -23.87 12.36 15.15
CA THR A 31 -22.70 12.65 15.96
C THR A 31 -21.80 13.46 15.04
N ALA A 32 -21.51 14.68 15.41
CA ALA A 32 -20.67 15.59 14.65
C ALA A 32 -19.45 14.80 14.18
N GLY A 33 -19.51 14.40 12.92
CA GLY A 33 -18.48 13.55 12.34
C GLY A 33 -17.17 14.26 12.55
N VAL A 34 -16.25 13.58 13.22
CA VAL A 34 -14.85 13.96 13.15
C VAL A 34 -14.54 13.99 11.67
N GLN A 35 -14.58 15.19 11.12
CA GLN A 35 -14.26 15.45 9.73
C GLN A 35 -12.85 14.89 9.56
N PRO A 36 -12.65 13.85 8.74
CA PRO A 36 -11.32 13.31 8.55
C PRO A 36 -10.44 14.49 8.20
N ALA A 37 -9.43 14.74 9.02
CA ALA A 37 -8.50 15.85 8.83
C ALA A 37 -8.12 15.88 7.36
N ALA A 38 -8.39 17.00 6.69
CA ALA A 38 -8.19 17.15 5.26
C ALA A 38 -6.85 16.54 4.91
N ALA A 39 -6.83 15.54 4.02
CA ALA A 39 -5.61 14.84 3.65
C ALA A 39 -4.59 15.93 3.30
N PRO A 40 -3.45 15.99 3.99
CA PRO A 40 -2.54 17.12 3.84
C PRO A 40 -2.18 17.21 2.37
N SER A 41 -2.36 18.41 1.79
CA SER A 41 -2.15 18.71 0.39
C SER A 41 -0.92 17.99 -0.14
N GLY A 42 -1.11 17.08 -1.10
CA GLY A 42 -0.05 16.28 -1.67
C GLY A 42 1.05 17.17 -2.27
N LEU A 43 2.24 16.63 -2.40
CA LEU A 43 3.36 17.33 -3.07
C LEU A 43 3.16 17.43 -4.59
N GLY A 44 2.06 16.88 -5.12
CA GLY A 44 1.79 16.90 -6.56
C GLY A 44 2.82 16.12 -7.38
N VAL A 45 3.21 14.97 -6.89
CA VAL A 45 4.19 14.09 -7.56
C VAL A 45 3.56 13.47 -8.80
N GLY A 46 4.28 13.48 -9.92
CA GLY A 46 3.90 12.82 -11.18
C GLY A 46 4.10 11.30 -11.13
N PRO A 47 4.46 10.66 -12.24
CA PRO A 47 4.75 9.24 -12.28
C PRO A 47 5.81 8.83 -11.25
N ILE A 48 5.58 7.72 -10.56
CA ILE A 48 6.50 7.19 -9.54
C ILE A 48 7.14 5.92 -10.11
N GLU A 49 8.46 5.95 -10.26
CA GLU A 49 9.26 4.82 -10.69
C GLU A 49 10.15 4.36 -9.54
N VAL A 50 10.11 3.05 -9.26
CA VAL A 50 10.89 2.45 -8.17
C VAL A 50 11.79 1.38 -8.74
N ASP A 51 13.10 1.52 -8.50
CA ASP A 51 14.13 0.54 -8.85
C ASP A 51 14.60 -0.18 -7.58
N THR A 52 14.31 -1.47 -7.49
CA THR A 52 14.77 -2.36 -6.42
C THR A 52 15.82 -3.36 -6.90
N THR A 53 16.32 -3.23 -8.13
CA THR A 53 17.34 -4.13 -8.68
C THR A 53 18.55 -4.32 -7.77
N PRO A 54 19.08 -3.26 -7.10
CA PRO A 54 20.20 -3.43 -6.18
C PRO A 54 19.91 -4.34 -4.99
N LEU A 55 18.61 -4.48 -4.60
CA LEU A 55 18.24 -5.31 -3.45
C LEU A 55 18.39 -6.81 -3.71
N VAL A 56 18.23 -7.25 -4.96
CA VAL A 56 18.23 -8.68 -5.30
C VAL A 56 19.51 -9.38 -4.81
N ALA A 57 20.65 -8.68 -4.91
CA ALA A 57 21.93 -9.20 -4.47
C ALA A 57 22.04 -9.36 -2.93
N TYR A 58 21.26 -8.60 -2.16
CA TYR A 58 21.38 -8.57 -0.69
C TYR A 58 20.30 -9.39 0.02
N VAL A 59 19.04 -9.28 -0.46
CA VAL A 59 17.88 -9.85 0.24
C VAL A 59 17.17 -10.94 -0.54
N GLY A 60 17.63 -11.22 -1.76
CA GLY A 60 17.03 -12.18 -2.66
C GLY A 60 15.73 -11.70 -3.32
N ASN A 61 15.28 -12.43 -4.32
CA ASN A 61 14.13 -12.09 -5.16
C ASN A 61 12.81 -11.89 -4.39
N PRO A 62 12.39 -12.76 -3.45
CA PRO A 62 11.10 -12.57 -2.80
C PRO A 62 11.01 -11.21 -2.09
N THR A 63 12.00 -10.88 -1.27
CA THR A 63 12.01 -9.64 -0.48
C THR A 63 12.12 -8.39 -1.36
N ALA A 64 12.97 -8.45 -2.41
CA ALA A 64 13.06 -7.37 -3.40
C ALA A 64 11.73 -7.17 -4.14
N GLY A 65 11.04 -8.25 -4.52
CA GLY A 65 9.72 -8.21 -5.14
C GLY A 65 8.65 -7.60 -4.23
N TRP A 66 8.65 -7.92 -2.94
CA TRP A 66 7.73 -7.29 -1.98
C TRP A 66 7.98 -5.79 -1.85
N ALA A 67 9.26 -5.37 -1.83
CA ALA A 67 9.61 -3.95 -1.82
C ALA A 67 9.17 -3.24 -3.10
N GLN A 68 9.37 -3.88 -4.27
CA GLN A 68 8.94 -3.37 -5.58
C GLN A 68 7.41 -3.16 -5.64
N ALA A 69 6.64 -4.04 -5.00
CA ALA A 69 5.19 -3.94 -4.96
C ALA A 69 4.70 -2.89 -3.92
N ALA A 70 5.33 -2.83 -2.75
CA ALA A 70 4.87 -2.00 -1.64
C ALA A 70 5.24 -0.52 -1.78
N LEU A 71 6.41 -0.20 -2.32
CA LEU A 71 6.92 1.17 -2.37
C LEU A 71 6.08 2.11 -3.23
N PRO A 72 5.67 1.78 -4.46
CA PRO A 72 4.85 2.68 -5.28
C PRO A 72 3.54 3.04 -4.58
N ALA A 73 2.86 2.06 -3.99
CA ALA A 73 1.60 2.27 -3.27
C ALA A 73 1.78 3.15 -2.03
N ALA A 74 2.85 2.94 -1.25
CA ALA A 74 3.17 3.75 -0.08
C ALA A 74 3.52 5.20 -0.46
N LEU A 75 4.33 5.38 -1.51
CA LEU A 75 4.72 6.70 -2.02
C LEU A 75 3.51 7.47 -2.53
N THR A 76 2.67 6.85 -3.36
CA THR A 76 1.44 7.48 -3.88
C THR A 76 0.52 7.91 -2.73
N ARG A 77 0.31 7.04 -1.73
CA ARG A 77 -0.54 7.35 -0.57
C ARG A 77 -0.03 8.53 0.25
N VAL A 78 1.29 8.61 0.45
CA VAL A 78 1.90 9.60 1.35
C VAL A 78 2.19 10.92 0.65
N LEU A 79 2.64 10.88 -0.61
CA LEU A 79 3.03 12.08 -1.37
C LEU A 79 1.86 12.69 -2.16
N GLY A 80 0.85 11.89 -2.48
CA GLY A 80 -0.20 12.25 -3.41
C GLY A 80 0.29 12.14 -4.86
N SER A 81 -0.64 11.92 -5.78
CA SER A 81 -0.35 11.87 -7.22
C SER A 81 -0.95 13.06 -7.94
N SER A 82 -0.26 13.57 -8.96
CA SER A 82 -0.74 14.62 -9.86
C SER A 82 -0.34 14.29 -11.29
N ALA A 83 -1.30 14.35 -12.21
CA ALA A 83 -1.03 14.03 -13.62
C ALA A 83 0.02 14.96 -14.28
N GLY A 84 0.16 16.20 -13.79
CA GLY A 84 1.12 17.18 -14.31
C GLY A 84 2.34 17.41 -13.41
N GLY A 85 2.50 16.62 -12.33
CA GLY A 85 3.63 16.76 -11.43
C GLY A 85 4.95 16.24 -12.01
N PRO A 86 6.09 16.68 -11.47
CA PRO A 86 7.39 16.15 -11.86
C PRO A 86 7.50 14.67 -11.49
N PRO A 87 8.18 13.85 -12.31
CA PRO A 87 8.38 12.44 -12.02
C PRO A 87 9.24 12.26 -10.77
N LEU A 88 8.94 11.18 -10.04
CA LEU A 88 9.72 10.74 -8.89
C LEU A 88 10.39 9.41 -9.21
N HIS A 89 11.71 9.42 -9.28
CA HIS A 89 12.50 8.21 -9.41
C HIS A 89 13.09 7.83 -8.06
N VAL A 90 12.86 6.59 -7.62
CA VAL A 90 13.36 6.07 -6.35
C VAL A 90 14.17 4.82 -6.60
N ARG A 91 15.44 4.81 -6.18
CA ARG A 91 16.28 3.62 -6.17
C ARG A 91 16.51 3.20 -4.73
N ILE A 92 16.27 1.94 -4.44
CA ILE A 92 16.51 1.37 -3.11
C ILE A 92 17.85 0.63 -3.14
N ASP A 93 18.77 1.11 -2.31
CA ASP A 93 20.13 0.57 -2.27
C ASP A 93 20.24 -0.60 -1.27
N THR A 94 19.60 -0.49 -0.10
CA THR A 94 19.63 -1.53 0.93
C THR A 94 18.31 -1.65 1.68
N LEU A 95 17.97 -2.89 2.04
CA LEU A 95 16.88 -3.23 2.93
C LEU A 95 17.41 -4.27 3.92
N TYR A 96 17.24 -3.99 5.21
CA TYR A 96 17.67 -4.86 6.29
C TYR A 96 16.48 -5.13 7.21
N LEU A 97 16.22 -6.40 7.46
CA LEU A 97 15.21 -6.84 8.40
C LEU A 97 15.91 -7.33 9.68
N GLY A 98 15.85 -6.51 10.70
CA GLY A 98 16.51 -6.75 11.96
C GLY A 98 15.85 -7.82 12.84
N GLY A 99 16.50 -8.14 13.95
CA GLY A 99 16.08 -9.20 14.87
C GLY A 99 15.16 -8.73 16.02
N GLY A 100 14.87 -7.43 16.15
CA GLY A 100 14.09 -6.94 17.28
C GLY A 100 14.27 -5.47 17.62
N PRO A 101 13.82 -5.03 18.80
CA PRO A 101 13.82 -3.61 19.20
C PRO A 101 15.22 -2.97 19.19
N ALA A 102 16.25 -3.73 19.57
CA ALA A 102 17.62 -3.25 19.57
C ALA A 102 18.28 -3.26 18.19
N ASP A 103 17.65 -3.96 17.22
CA ASP A 103 18.14 -4.12 15.85
C ASP A 103 16.96 -3.92 14.89
N PRO A 104 16.56 -2.65 14.65
CA PRO A 104 15.36 -2.33 13.90
C PRO A 104 15.53 -2.53 12.40
N ASP A 105 14.39 -2.75 11.72
CA ASP A 105 14.31 -2.79 10.28
C ASP A 105 14.76 -1.47 9.67
N THR A 106 15.55 -1.53 8.61
CA THR A 106 16.11 -0.33 7.97
C THR A 106 15.99 -0.44 6.46
N ILE A 107 15.60 0.65 5.81
CA ILE A 107 15.62 0.82 4.35
C ILE A 107 16.39 2.08 3.98
N ARG A 108 17.24 1.99 2.95
CA ARG A 108 17.99 3.12 2.42
C ARG A 108 17.83 3.18 0.91
N GLY A 109 17.78 4.39 0.40
CA GLY A 109 17.69 4.64 -1.03
C GLY A 109 17.89 6.10 -1.37
N VAL A 110 17.80 6.35 -2.66
CA VAL A 110 17.96 7.67 -3.26
C VAL A 110 16.70 8.00 -4.04
N ALA A 111 16.16 9.18 -3.84
CA ALA A 111 15.04 9.71 -4.61
C ALA A 111 15.48 10.91 -5.43
N THR A 112 15.07 10.95 -6.70
CA THR A 112 15.27 12.10 -7.58
C THR A 112 13.91 12.71 -7.91
N PHE A 113 13.74 13.98 -7.59
CA PHE A 113 12.50 14.71 -7.77
C PHE A 113 12.78 16.17 -8.14
N GLY A 114 12.21 16.67 -9.24
CA GLY A 114 12.42 18.04 -9.70
C GLY A 114 13.90 18.43 -9.86
N GLY A 115 14.73 17.51 -10.35
CA GLY A 115 16.19 17.73 -10.50
C GLY A 115 17.01 17.62 -9.21
N ARG A 116 16.36 17.43 -8.04
CA ARG A 116 17.05 17.27 -6.74
C ARG A 116 17.24 15.79 -6.42
N THR A 117 18.41 15.44 -5.93
CA THR A 117 18.73 14.09 -5.45
C THR A 117 18.73 14.07 -3.92
N ILE A 118 17.93 13.18 -3.33
CA ILE A 118 17.68 13.11 -1.91
C ILE A 118 17.99 11.71 -1.40
N ARG A 119 18.95 11.59 -0.48
CA ARG A 119 19.22 10.33 0.22
C ARG A 119 18.23 10.16 1.37
N VAL A 120 17.60 8.99 1.42
CA VAL A 120 16.61 8.65 2.44
C VAL A 120 17.07 7.41 3.19
N ARG A 121 16.99 7.48 4.51
CA ARG A 121 17.08 6.33 5.41
C ARG A 121 15.84 6.33 6.28
N ALA A 122 15.12 5.24 6.27
CA ALA A 122 14.00 5.04 7.18
C ALA A 122 14.22 3.80 8.04
N VAL A 123 13.64 3.83 9.21
CA VAL A 123 13.67 2.77 10.21
C VAL A 123 12.25 2.48 10.58
N SER A 124 11.91 1.21 10.74
CA SER A 124 10.64 0.75 11.25
C SER A 124 10.86 -0.08 12.50
N THR A 125 10.04 0.18 13.50
CA THR A 125 9.96 -0.62 14.74
C THR A 125 8.70 -1.51 14.69
N TYR A 126 8.26 -1.88 13.49
CA TYR A 126 7.15 -2.80 13.36
C TYR A 126 7.57 -4.18 13.86
N PHE A 127 6.92 -4.58 14.93
CA PHE A 127 6.99 -5.95 15.45
C PHE A 127 5.65 -6.57 15.13
N GLY A 128 5.66 -7.70 14.41
CA GLY A 128 4.46 -8.51 14.25
C GLY A 128 3.90 -8.85 15.63
N ASN A 129 2.59 -8.84 15.76
CA ASN A 129 1.97 -9.30 17.01
C ASN A 129 2.37 -10.76 17.23
N PRO A 130 3.00 -11.13 18.37
CA PRO A 130 3.41 -12.51 18.62
C PRO A 130 2.23 -13.49 18.67
N THR A 131 1.00 -13.00 18.76
CA THR A 131 -0.22 -13.80 18.66
C THR A 131 -0.69 -14.04 17.23
N ASP A 132 -0.15 -13.29 16.25
CA ASP A 132 -0.43 -13.55 14.84
C ASP A 132 0.28 -14.84 14.44
N GLN A 133 -0.48 -15.91 14.26
CA GLN A 133 -0.02 -17.16 13.66
C GLN A 133 0.22 -16.99 12.14
N ALA A 134 0.62 -15.78 11.73
CA ALA A 134 0.96 -15.50 10.35
C ALA A 134 2.10 -16.42 9.93
N LEU A 135 2.02 -16.96 8.72
CA LEU A 135 3.13 -17.68 8.11
C LEU A 135 4.36 -16.77 8.14
N PRO A 136 5.56 -17.30 8.40
CA PRO A 136 6.79 -16.50 8.48
C PRO A 136 6.98 -15.53 7.31
N GLU A 137 6.58 -15.94 6.12
CA GLU A 137 6.63 -15.16 4.90
C GLU A 137 5.69 -13.93 4.96
N GLN A 138 4.47 -14.10 5.45
CA GLN A 138 3.51 -12.99 5.59
C GLN A 138 3.98 -11.96 6.63
N ALA A 139 4.61 -12.43 7.70
CA ALA A 139 5.21 -11.55 8.70
C ALA A 139 6.35 -10.71 8.10
N LEU A 140 7.23 -11.32 7.30
CA LEU A 140 8.30 -10.63 6.60
C LEU A 140 7.75 -9.62 5.58
N GLN A 141 6.74 -9.99 4.81
CA GLN A 141 6.07 -9.10 3.87
C GLN A 141 5.46 -7.89 4.58
N GLY A 142 4.81 -8.09 5.73
CA GLY A 142 4.27 -7.00 6.57
C GLY A 142 5.35 -6.03 7.03
N ARG A 143 6.53 -6.53 7.42
CA ARG A 143 7.69 -5.70 7.80
C ARG A 143 8.20 -4.87 6.62
N VAL A 144 8.27 -5.44 5.43
CA VAL A 144 8.66 -4.71 4.20
C VAL A 144 7.64 -3.62 3.88
N GLN A 145 6.34 -3.88 4.02
CA GLN A 145 5.29 -2.89 3.84
C GLN A 145 5.42 -1.72 4.84
N ALA A 146 5.68 -2.02 6.11
CA ALA A 146 5.91 -1.01 7.14
C ALA A 146 7.12 -0.14 6.82
N LEU A 147 8.22 -0.74 6.34
CA LEU A 147 9.40 -0.01 5.88
C LEU A 147 9.10 0.90 4.69
N ALA A 148 8.31 0.43 3.71
CA ALA A 148 7.92 1.24 2.56
C ALA A 148 7.13 2.49 3.00
N VAL A 149 6.22 2.33 3.95
CA VAL A 149 5.46 3.46 4.54
C VAL A 149 6.38 4.42 5.27
N ALA A 150 7.28 3.91 6.13
CA ALA A 150 8.26 4.73 6.85
C ALA A 150 9.18 5.51 5.89
N PHE A 151 9.62 4.88 4.80
CA PHE A 151 10.42 5.50 3.75
C PHE A 151 9.65 6.66 3.07
N ALA A 152 8.39 6.43 2.70
CA ALA A 152 7.56 7.45 2.07
C ALA A 152 7.34 8.68 2.97
N TYR A 153 7.08 8.49 4.27
CA TYR A 153 6.96 9.60 5.23
C TYR A 153 8.28 10.35 5.41
N ARG A 154 9.39 9.63 5.47
CA ARG A 154 10.71 10.25 5.60
C ARG A 154 11.07 11.07 4.37
N LEU A 155 10.79 10.53 3.17
CA LEU A 155 10.97 11.25 1.91
C LEU A 155 10.10 12.51 1.86
N ARG A 156 8.80 12.41 2.18
CA ARG A 156 7.90 13.56 2.24
C ARG A 156 8.46 14.69 3.10
N ARG A 157 8.97 14.36 4.29
CA ARG A 157 9.54 15.34 5.19
C ARG A 157 10.76 16.04 4.58
N LYS A 158 11.63 15.30 3.87
CA LYS A 158 12.81 15.86 3.20
C LYS A 158 12.48 16.67 1.94
N LEU A 159 11.37 16.37 1.27
CA LEU A 159 10.90 17.13 0.11
C LEU A 159 10.31 18.49 0.52
N ARG A 160 9.83 18.61 1.75
CA ARG A 160 9.27 19.84 2.30
C ARG A 160 10.30 20.75 3.00
N ALA A 161 11.47 20.23 3.30
CA ALA A 161 12.58 20.97 3.88
C ALA A 161 13.43 21.63 2.80
#